data_067541e001720053f808bf65cc9ff054
#
_entry.id   067541e001720053f808bf65cc9ff054
#
_cell.length_a   1.000
_cell.length_b   1.000
_cell.length_c   1.000
_cell.angle_alpha   90.00
_cell.angle_beta   90.00
_cell.angle_gamma   90.00
#
_symmetry.space_group_name_H-M   'P 1'
#
loop_
_entity.id
_entity.type
_entity.pdbx_description
1 polymer ?
#
loop_
_entity_poly.entity_id
_entity_poly.type
_entity_poly.pdbx_seq_one_letter_code
_entity_poly.pdbx_strand_id
1 'polypeptide(L)'
;LAGKNWYPLGILFFIAPLGIASYYSVIMGWTADTLFHSLFFGLPKNLSEAEAFFGSISSGSSVLLGHLLSLVLTAIIVSSGIKKGIEKVTRFFMPILFIILLSLAIWATSLSGAWEGYKTFLFKFDFDELRNPQTIRNAFTQAFFSLSLGIGVMVTYASYLNKKSNLPKLSVGVASLDTLVGLMAGLITFPIVLTFGLSDAISESTVGALFISIPTGLGSYGAVGRIVAVAFFALAYIAAITSSVSLLEVPV
;
A
#
# COMPACT_ATOMS: atom_id res chain seq x y z
N LEU A 1 -5.06 32.51 5.67
CA LEU A 1 -4.56 33.43 4.63
C LEU A 1 -5.44 33.40 3.37
N ALA A 2 -6.21 32.36 3.13
CA ALA A 2 -7.18 32.31 2.06
C ALA A 2 -8.49 32.99 2.51
N GLY A 3 -9.05 33.90 1.69
CA GLY A 3 -10.29 34.59 2.02
C GLY A 3 -11.48 33.62 2.14
N LYS A 4 -12.63 34.10 2.60
CA LYS A 4 -13.84 33.29 2.84
C LYS A 4 -14.29 32.42 1.65
N ASN A 5 -13.92 32.78 0.43
CA ASN A 5 -14.27 32.05 -0.79
C ASN A 5 -13.58 30.67 -0.91
N TRP A 6 -12.58 30.40 -0.09
CA TRP A 6 -11.84 29.12 -0.08
C TRP A 6 -12.29 28.12 0.98
N TYR A 7 -13.31 28.48 1.80
CA TYR A 7 -13.88 27.55 2.79
C TYR A 7 -14.33 26.21 2.21
N PRO A 8 -15.00 26.15 1.03
CA PRO A 8 -15.41 24.86 0.47
C PRO A 8 -14.26 23.92 0.18
N LEU A 9 -13.11 24.47 -0.30
CA LEU A 9 -11.91 23.67 -0.53
C LEU A 9 -11.31 23.14 0.77
N GLY A 10 -11.32 23.98 1.83
CA GLY A 10 -10.88 23.55 3.17
C GLY A 10 -11.73 22.41 3.74
N ILE A 11 -13.07 22.49 3.56
CA ILE A 11 -13.99 21.42 3.95
C ILE A 11 -13.71 20.14 3.16
N LEU A 12 -13.45 20.25 1.85
CA LEU A 12 -13.11 19.11 1.01
C LEU A 12 -11.81 18.44 1.48
N PHE A 13 -10.78 19.23 1.80
CA PHE A 13 -9.51 18.72 2.33
C PHE A 13 -9.65 18.08 3.71
N PHE A 14 -10.68 18.42 4.47
CA PHE A 14 -10.99 17.77 5.73
C PHE A 14 -11.75 16.44 5.53
N ILE A 15 -12.80 16.44 4.71
CA ILE A 15 -13.70 15.29 4.54
C ILE A 15 -13.02 14.17 3.71
N ALA A 16 -12.30 14.51 2.63
CA ALA A 16 -11.76 13.52 1.74
C ALA A 16 -10.72 12.59 2.41
N PRO A 17 -9.69 13.10 3.15
CA PRO A 17 -8.76 12.23 3.86
C PRO A 17 -9.43 11.40 4.95
N LEU A 18 -10.44 11.93 5.66
CA LEU A 18 -11.20 11.16 6.66
C LEU A 18 -11.97 10.02 6.02
N GLY A 19 -12.65 10.28 4.89
CA GLY A 19 -13.36 9.25 4.14
C GLY A 19 -12.42 8.15 3.67
N ILE A 20 -11.24 8.51 3.15
CA ILE A 20 -10.22 7.53 2.75
C ILE A 20 -9.68 6.78 3.98
N ALA A 21 -9.33 7.47 5.06
CA ALA A 21 -8.82 6.84 6.28
C ALA A 21 -9.79 5.83 6.89
N SER A 22 -11.10 6.10 6.79
CA SER A 22 -12.15 5.23 7.33
C SER A 22 -12.13 3.84 6.70
N TYR A 23 -12.07 3.74 5.38
CA TYR A 23 -12.03 2.44 4.73
C TYR A 23 -10.61 1.84 4.72
N TYR A 24 -9.59 2.70 4.64
CA TYR A 24 -8.18 2.30 4.58
C TYR A 24 -7.74 1.56 5.86
N SER A 25 -8.22 2.00 7.02
CA SER A 25 -7.95 1.33 8.30
C SER A 25 -8.58 -0.06 8.40
N VAL A 26 -9.67 -0.35 7.67
CA VAL A 26 -10.23 -1.70 7.55
C VAL A 26 -9.26 -2.61 6.80
N ILE A 27 -8.74 -2.15 5.66
CA ILE A 27 -7.74 -2.91 4.87
C ILE A 27 -6.45 -3.11 5.68
N MET A 28 -6.04 -2.11 6.46
CA MET A 28 -4.93 -2.26 7.40
C MET A 28 -5.21 -3.36 8.44
N GLY A 29 -6.42 -3.44 8.96
CA GLY A 29 -6.86 -4.50 9.87
C GLY A 29 -6.68 -5.88 9.22
N TRP A 30 -7.22 -6.08 8.03
CA TRP A 30 -7.05 -7.35 7.29
C TRP A 30 -5.58 -7.69 7.03
N THR A 31 -4.77 -6.68 6.74
CA THR A 31 -3.32 -6.87 6.53
C THR A 31 -2.63 -7.31 7.82
N ALA A 32 -2.99 -6.70 8.97
CA ALA A 32 -2.48 -7.08 10.28
C ALA A 32 -2.90 -8.50 10.67
N ASP A 33 -4.17 -8.85 10.46
CA ASP A 33 -4.71 -10.18 10.76
C ASP A 33 -4.03 -11.25 9.89
N THR A 34 -3.82 -10.96 8.59
CA THR A 34 -3.12 -11.88 7.69
C THR A 34 -1.65 -12.03 8.06
N LEU A 35 -0.98 -10.94 8.46
CA LEU A 35 0.38 -10.97 8.98
C LEU A 35 0.46 -11.84 10.25
N PHE A 36 -0.43 -11.60 11.20
CA PHE A 36 -0.50 -12.35 12.45
C PHE A 36 -0.76 -13.85 12.19
N HIS A 37 -1.71 -14.15 11.33
CA HIS A 37 -2.00 -15.53 10.95
C HIS A 37 -0.80 -16.21 10.28
N SER A 38 -0.14 -15.53 9.38
CA SER A 38 1.07 -16.03 8.71
C SER A 38 2.21 -16.31 9.69
N LEU A 39 2.36 -15.45 10.73
CA LEU A 39 3.38 -15.61 11.76
C LEU A 39 3.13 -16.81 12.67
N PHE A 40 1.88 -17.04 13.11
CA PHE A 40 1.58 -17.97 14.19
C PHE A 40 0.91 -19.27 13.72
N PHE A 41 0.07 -19.21 12.68
CA PHE A 41 -0.76 -20.34 12.25
C PHE A 41 -0.37 -20.90 10.88
N GLY A 42 0.31 -20.11 10.05
CA GLY A 42 0.73 -20.52 8.71
C GLY A 42 -0.12 -19.92 7.60
N LEU A 43 -0.05 -20.49 6.40
CA LEU A 43 -0.77 -20.02 5.22
C LEU A 43 -1.85 -21.01 4.82
N PRO A 44 -2.95 -20.53 4.19
CA PRO A 44 -3.92 -21.39 3.52
C PRO A 44 -3.24 -22.26 2.46
N LYS A 45 -3.65 -23.52 2.33
CA LYS A 45 -3.06 -24.47 1.40
C LYS A 45 -3.84 -24.57 0.09
N ASN A 46 -5.07 -24.10 0.09
CA ASN A 46 -5.97 -24.11 -1.06
C ASN A 46 -6.92 -22.91 -1.03
N LEU A 47 -7.62 -22.70 -2.14
CA LEU A 47 -8.52 -21.57 -2.32
C LEU A 47 -9.64 -21.53 -1.27
N SER A 48 -10.26 -22.69 -0.98
CA SER A 48 -11.38 -22.76 -0.03
C SER A 48 -10.94 -22.37 1.40
N GLU A 49 -9.75 -22.77 1.84
CA GLU A 49 -9.19 -22.35 3.14
C GLU A 49 -8.91 -20.84 3.15
N ALA A 50 -8.42 -20.30 2.04
CA ALA A 50 -8.11 -18.87 1.93
C ALA A 50 -9.39 -18.01 1.91
N GLU A 51 -10.43 -18.45 1.21
CA GLU A 51 -11.74 -17.79 1.21
C GLU A 51 -12.39 -17.85 2.60
N ALA A 52 -12.34 -18.99 3.28
CA ALA A 52 -12.85 -19.14 4.63
C ALA A 52 -12.07 -18.23 5.62
N PHE A 53 -10.75 -18.19 5.51
CA PHE A 53 -9.91 -17.31 6.33
C PHE A 53 -10.25 -15.86 6.06
N PHE A 54 -10.27 -15.43 4.79
CA PHE A 54 -10.62 -14.05 4.44
C PHE A 54 -12.04 -13.70 4.89
N GLY A 55 -13.00 -14.59 4.71
CA GLY A 55 -14.36 -14.44 5.24
C GLY A 55 -14.39 -14.21 6.76
N SER A 56 -13.52 -14.88 7.50
CA SER A 56 -13.43 -14.74 8.99
C SER A 56 -12.86 -13.39 9.42
N ILE A 57 -11.88 -12.83 8.70
CA ILE A 57 -11.27 -11.53 9.02
C ILE A 57 -12.00 -10.34 8.39
N SER A 58 -12.83 -10.57 7.36
CA SER A 58 -13.59 -9.54 6.66
C SER A 58 -15.03 -9.40 7.13
N SER A 59 -15.46 -10.19 8.12
CA SER A 59 -16.82 -10.16 8.68
C SER A 59 -16.82 -10.23 10.21
N GLY A 60 -17.95 -9.87 10.82
CA GLY A 60 -18.15 -10.00 12.26
C GLY A 60 -17.31 -9.04 13.11
N SER A 61 -17.02 -9.46 14.34
CA SER A 61 -16.27 -8.65 15.33
C SER A 61 -14.77 -8.56 15.05
N SER A 62 -14.18 -9.50 14.32
CA SER A 62 -12.76 -9.47 13.94
C SER A 62 -12.41 -8.25 13.10
N VAL A 63 -13.26 -7.90 12.13
CA VAL A 63 -13.11 -6.66 11.34
C VAL A 63 -12.99 -5.43 12.23
N LEU A 64 -13.87 -5.33 13.24
CA LEU A 64 -13.90 -4.18 14.14
C LEU A 64 -12.61 -4.10 14.98
N LEU A 65 -12.07 -5.24 15.43
CA LEU A 65 -10.84 -5.26 16.22
C LEU A 65 -9.63 -4.82 15.38
N GLY A 66 -9.43 -5.41 14.20
CA GLY A 66 -8.34 -5.05 13.30
C GLY A 66 -8.39 -3.59 12.87
N HIS A 67 -9.60 -3.12 12.51
CA HIS A 67 -9.86 -1.72 12.16
C HIS A 67 -9.54 -0.76 13.32
N LEU A 68 -10.09 -1.01 14.51
CA LEU A 68 -9.89 -0.16 15.69
C LEU A 68 -8.44 -0.13 16.13
N LEU A 69 -7.75 -1.28 16.16
CA LEU A 69 -6.33 -1.33 16.52
C LEU A 69 -5.47 -0.51 15.53
N SER A 70 -5.73 -0.65 14.24
CA SER A 70 -5.00 0.10 13.21
C SER A 70 -5.28 1.61 13.30
N LEU A 71 -6.54 1.99 13.55
CA LEU A 71 -6.93 3.39 13.74
C LEU A 71 -6.32 4.00 15.00
N VAL A 72 -6.38 3.29 16.13
CA VAL A 72 -5.80 3.72 17.40
C VAL A 72 -4.29 3.88 17.29
N LEU A 73 -3.60 2.93 16.65
CA LEU A 73 -2.16 3.03 16.42
C LEU A 73 -1.81 4.26 15.59
N THR A 74 -2.55 4.52 14.51
CA THR A 74 -2.38 5.70 13.67
C THR A 74 -2.63 6.98 14.50
N ALA A 75 -3.70 7.02 15.29
CA ALA A 75 -4.05 8.18 16.12
C ALA A 75 -2.98 8.46 17.20
N ILE A 76 -2.41 7.42 17.82
CA ILE A 76 -1.29 7.57 18.78
C ILE A 76 -0.07 8.20 18.11
N ILE A 77 0.27 7.77 16.89
CA ILE A 77 1.41 8.31 16.15
C ILE A 77 1.17 9.79 15.83
N VAL A 78 0.01 10.12 15.28
CA VAL A 78 -0.36 11.50 14.92
C VAL A 78 -0.43 12.40 16.16
N SER A 79 -1.08 11.95 17.24
CA SER A 79 -1.20 12.71 18.49
C SER A 79 0.15 12.99 19.18
N SER A 80 1.18 12.18 18.87
CA SER A 80 2.54 12.42 19.36
C SER A 80 3.23 13.58 18.63
N GLY A 81 2.59 14.15 17.60
CA GLY A 81 3.04 15.28 16.82
C GLY A 81 4.13 14.93 15.79
N ILE A 82 4.47 15.91 14.97
CA ILE A 82 5.31 15.73 13.78
C ILE A 82 6.68 15.16 14.13
N LYS A 83 7.43 15.80 15.02
CA LYS A 83 8.83 15.40 15.31
C LYS A 83 8.95 14.12 16.13
N LYS A 84 8.09 13.92 17.12
CA LYS A 84 8.17 12.79 18.05
C LYS A 84 7.38 11.57 17.56
N GLY A 85 6.29 11.78 16.83
CA GLY A 85 5.44 10.75 16.26
C GLY A 85 5.83 10.46 14.82
N ILE A 86 5.35 11.28 13.89
CA ILE A 86 5.40 11.03 12.44
C ILE A 86 6.83 10.86 11.93
N GLU A 87 7.71 11.83 12.18
CA GLU A 87 9.09 11.82 11.70
C GLU A 87 9.89 10.64 12.28
N LYS A 88 9.72 10.35 13.57
CA LYS A 88 10.42 9.25 14.24
C LYS A 88 9.97 7.89 13.68
N VAL A 89 8.68 7.70 13.53
CA VAL A 89 8.09 6.45 12.98
C VAL A 89 8.51 6.25 11.54
N THR A 90 8.39 7.28 10.71
CA THR A 90 8.79 7.21 9.29
C THR A 90 10.30 6.95 9.14
N ARG A 91 11.12 7.64 9.91
CA ARG A 91 12.59 7.44 9.90
C ARG A 91 12.99 6.01 10.26
N PHE A 92 12.25 5.36 11.15
CA PHE A 92 12.48 3.97 11.54
C PHE A 92 11.93 2.98 10.52
N PHE A 93 10.70 3.15 10.05
CA PHE A 93 10.05 2.19 9.17
C PHE A 93 10.49 2.27 7.71
N MET A 94 10.89 3.44 7.20
CA MET A 94 11.29 3.55 5.80
C MET A 94 12.50 2.69 5.43
N PRO A 95 13.61 2.67 6.19
CA PRO A 95 14.71 1.75 5.88
C PRO A 95 14.30 0.28 5.92
N ILE A 96 13.48 -0.12 6.90
CA ILE A 96 12.95 -1.49 7.01
C ILE A 96 12.12 -1.84 5.80
N LEU A 97 11.23 -0.95 5.37
CA LEU A 97 10.41 -1.10 4.18
C LEU A 97 11.29 -1.35 2.93
N PHE A 98 12.32 -0.53 2.71
CA PHE A 98 13.23 -0.71 1.58
C PHE A 98 14.03 -2.02 1.65
N ILE A 99 14.46 -2.44 2.84
CA ILE A 99 15.17 -3.72 3.03
C ILE A 99 14.24 -4.89 2.69
N ILE A 100 13.02 -4.89 3.19
CA ILE A 100 12.05 -5.95 2.90
C ILE A 100 11.70 -5.94 1.40
N LEU A 101 11.42 -4.76 0.84
CA LEU A 101 11.09 -4.61 -0.58
C LEU A 101 12.20 -5.16 -1.47
N LEU A 102 13.46 -4.81 -1.20
CA LEU A 102 14.62 -5.32 -1.92
C LEU A 102 14.79 -6.84 -1.76
N SER A 103 14.62 -7.35 -0.53
CA SER A 103 14.70 -8.78 -0.25
C SER A 103 13.64 -9.58 -1.00
N LEU A 104 12.40 -9.07 -1.05
CA LEU A 104 11.32 -9.69 -1.82
C LEU A 104 11.56 -9.61 -3.32
N ALA A 105 12.10 -8.50 -3.83
CA ALA A 105 12.45 -8.36 -5.24
C ALA A 105 13.55 -9.36 -5.65
N ILE A 106 14.58 -9.54 -4.81
CA ILE A 106 15.63 -10.56 -5.02
C ILE A 106 15.02 -11.97 -4.97
N TRP A 107 14.18 -12.27 -3.97
CA TRP A 107 13.52 -13.57 -3.90
C TRP A 107 12.64 -13.84 -5.12
N ALA A 108 11.91 -12.85 -5.62
CA ALA A 108 11.03 -13.00 -6.78
C ALA A 108 11.78 -13.44 -8.04
N THR A 109 13.09 -13.14 -8.15
CA THR A 109 13.93 -13.63 -9.28
C THR A 109 14.08 -15.15 -9.30
N SER A 110 13.89 -15.82 -8.17
CA SER A 110 13.97 -17.29 -8.05
C SER A 110 12.70 -18.02 -8.45
N LEU A 111 11.61 -17.32 -8.72
CA LEU A 111 10.33 -17.91 -9.09
C LEU A 111 10.37 -18.43 -10.55
N SER A 112 9.66 -19.52 -10.80
CA SER A 112 9.60 -20.14 -12.14
C SER A 112 9.00 -19.21 -13.21
N GLY A 113 8.03 -18.36 -12.84
CA GLY A 113 7.41 -17.35 -13.71
C GLY A 113 8.13 -16.01 -13.73
N ALA A 114 9.30 -15.87 -13.09
CA ALA A 114 9.99 -14.59 -12.94
C ALA A 114 10.29 -13.92 -14.27
N TRP A 115 10.88 -14.67 -15.21
CA TRP A 115 11.26 -14.13 -16.51
C TRP A 115 10.08 -13.63 -17.33
N GLU A 116 8.99 -14.39 -17.38
CA GLU A 116 7.76 -13.97 -18.06
C GLU A 116 7.10 -12.79 -17.34
N GLY A 117 7.17 -12.76 -16.00
CA GLY A 117 6.74 -11.63 -15.20
C GLY A 117 7.48 -10.34 -15.56
N TYR A 118 8.79 -10.40 -15.65
CA TYR A 118 9.61 -9.25 -16.03
C TYR A 118 9.37 -8.82 -17.47
N LYS A 119 9.25 -9.77 -18.41
CA LYS A 119 8.89 -9.44 -19.79
C LYS A 119 7.54 -8.73 -19.87
N THR A 120 6.54 -9.24 -19.16
CA THR A 120 5.20 -8.67 -19.18
C THR A 120 5.20 -7.28 -18.57
N PHE A 121 5.90 -7.08 -17.46
CA PHE A 121 5.91 -5.79 -16.75
C PHE A 121 6.76 -4.72 -17.44
N LEU A 122 7.96 -5.08 -17.93
CA LEU A 122 8.94 -4.11 -18.42
C LEU A 122 8.98 -3.95 -19.94
N PHE A 123 8.60 -4.98 -20.70
CA PHE A 123 8.86 -5.02 -22.13
C PHE A 123 7.61 -5.24 -23.00
N LYS A 124 6.47 -5.58 -22.40
CA LYS A 124 5.22 -5.72 -23.16
C LYS A 124 4.56 -4.35 -23.31
N PHE A 125 4.96 -3.62 -24.35
CA PHE A 125 4.40 -2.31 -24.68
C PHE A 125 3.25 -2.48 -25.68
N ASP A 126 2.09 -1.91 -25.34
CA ASP A 126 0.98 -1.74 -26.25
C ASP A 126 0.80 -0.25 -26.51
N PHE A 127 1.21 0.20 -27.71
CA PHE A 127 1.14 1.60 -28.08
C PHE A 127 -0.29 2.08 -28.35
N ASP A 128 -1.21 1.18 -28.65
CA ASP A 128 -2.62 1.53 -28.84
C ASP A 128 -3.28 1.86 -27.50
N GLU A 129 -2.86 1.21 -26.43
CA GLU A 129 -3.30 1.55 -25.06
C GLU A 129 -2.87 2.97 -24.63
N LEU A 130 -1.79 3.53 -25.16
CA LEU A 130 -1.41 4.91 -24.89
C LEU A 130 -2.37 5.93 -25.51
N ARG A 131 -3.18 5.51 -26.48
CA ARG A 131 -4.23 6.34 -27.08
C ARG A 131 -5.60 6.12 -26.45
N ASN A 132 -5.73 5.11 -25.61
CA ASN A 132 -6.97 4.79 -24.91
C ASN A 132 -7.22 5.83 -23.79
N PRO A 133 -8.30 6.65 -23.87
CA PRO A 133 -8.59 7.66 -22.86
C PRO A 133 -8.76 7.08 -21.46
N GLN A 134 -9.23 5.84 -21.37
CA GLN A 134 -9.40 5.14 -20.08
C GLN A 134 -8.05 4.85 -19.43
N THR A 135 -7.07 4.37 -20.19
CA THR A 135 -5.71 4.08 -19.72
C THR A 135 -5.03 5.36 -19.24
N ILE A 136 -5.15 6.45 -20.01
CA ILE A 136 -4.63 7.77 -19.62
C ILE A 136 -5.29 8.24 -18.33
N ARG A 137 -6.62 8.15 -18.22
CA ARG A 137 -7.36 8.55 -17.01
C ARG A 137 -6.92 7.72 -15.79
N ASN A 138 -6.78 6.41 -15.95
CA ASN A 138 -6.35 5.53 -14.87
C ASN A 138 -4.92 5.85 -14.41
N ALA A 139 -4.01 6.14 -15.35
CA ALA A 139 -2.63 6.55 -15.02
C ALA A 139 -2.60 7.86 -14.22
N PHE A 140 -3.36 8.89 -14.64
CA PHE A 140 -3.49 10.12 -13.87
C PHE A 140 -4.10 9.89 -12.50
N THR A 141 -5.18 9.11 -12.40
CA THR A 141 -5.82 8.78 -11.13
C THR A 141 -4.84 8.09 -10.19
N GLN A 142 -4.06 7.12 -10.68
CA GLN A 142 -3.04 6.44 -9.90
C GLN A 142 -1.93 7.38 -9.45
N ALA A 143 -1.43 8.26 -10.32
CA ALA A 143 -0.40 9.23 -9.97
C ALA A 143 -0.89 10.22 -8.89
N PHE A 144 -2.12 10.72 -9.01
CA PHE A 144 -2.73 11.60 -8.01
C PHE A 144 -2.91 10.90 -6.67
N PHE A 145 -3.35 9.64 -6.69
CA PHE A 145 -3.54 8.85 -5.48
C PHE A 145 -2.20 8.53 -4.81
N SER A 146 -1.24 8.03 -5.55
CA SER A 146 0.09 7.62 -5.01
C SER A 146 0.84 8.81 -4.41
N LEU A 147 0.85 9.96 -5.11
CA LEU A 147 1.47 11.19 -4.63
C LEU A 147 0.60 11.98 -3.65
N SER A 148 -0.58 11.47 -3.28
CA SER A 148 -1.52 12.12 -2.37
C SER A 148 -1.90 13.56 -2.80
N LEU A 149 -2.06 13.78 -4.12
CA LEU A 149 -2.41 15.07 -4.68
C LEU A 149 -3.93 15.30 -4.61
N GLY A 150 -4.34 16.54 -4.40
CA GLY A 150 -5.75 16.96 -4.42
C GLY A 150 -6.55 16.66 -3.15
N ILE A 151 -5.97 16.00 -2.16
CA ILE A 151 -6.63 15.62 -0.89
C ILE A 151 -6.07 16.36 0.34
N GLY A 152 -5.28 17.40 0.14
CA GLY A 152 -4.74 18.22 1.22
C GLY A 152 -3.41 17.76 1.82
N VAL A 153 -3.03 16.48 1.70
CA VAL A 153 -1.82 15.91 2.33
C VAL A 153 -0.56 16.68 1.96
N MET A 154 -0.32 16.92 0.66
CA MET A 154 0.88 17.65 0.22
C MET A 154 0.89 19.10 0.70
N VAL A 155 -0.28 19.75 0.81
CA VAL A 155 -0.41 21.12 1.34
C VAL A 155 -0.07 21.13 2.82
N THR A 156 -0.58 20.17 3.59
CA THR A 156 -0.29 20.01 5.02
C THR A 156 1.21 19.80 5.25
N TYR A 157 1.84 18.84 4.57
CA TYR A 157 3.28 18.61 4.72
C TYR A 157 4.15 19.79 4.24
N ALA A 158 3.74 20.47 3.17
CA ALA A 158 4.44 21.65 2.69
C ALA A 158 4.41 22.80 3.72
N SER A 159 3.35 22.89 4.56
CA SER A 159 3.26 23.89 5.61
C SER A 159 4.30 23.72 6.73
N TYR A 160 4.84 22.52 6.90
CA TYR A 160 5.87 22.20 7.89
C TYR A 160 7.30 22.42 7.39
N LEU A 161 7.45 22.68 6.09
CA LEU A 161 8.78 22.91 5.51
C LEU A 161 9.36 24.26 5.91
N ASN A 162 10.69 24.31 6.02
CA ASN A 162 11.39 25.57 6.21
C ASN A 162 11.20 26.47 4.96
N LYS A 163 11.04 27.78 5.18
CA LYS A 163 10.91 28.78 4.10
C LYS A 163 12.07 28.77 3.08
N LYS A 164 13.23 28.24 3.46
CA LYS A 164 14.40 28.09 2.58
C LYS A 164 14.42 26.77 1.80
N SER A 165 13.42 25.90 1.97
CA SER A 165 13.36 24.61 1.29
C SER A 165 13.17 24.78 -0.21
N ASN A 166 13.91 24.00 -0.99
CA ASN A 166 13.81 23.99 -2.45
C ASN A 166 12.67 23.06 -2.86
N LEU A 167 11.45 23.60 -3.03
CA LEU A 167 10.25 22.83 -3.37
C LEU A 167 10.39 22.02 -4.67
N PRO A 168 10.89 22.59 -5.80
CA PRO A 168 11.08 21.80 -7.02
C PRO A 168 11.96 20.56 -6.82
N LYS A 169 13.08 20.71 -6.12
CA LYS A 169 13.98 19.58 -5.82
C LYS A 169 13.30 18.53 -4.95
N LEU A 170 12.53 18.94 -3.95
CA LEU A 170 11.77 18.02 -3.09
C LEU A 170 10.69 17.29 -3.88
N SER A 171 9.94 17.98 -4.73
CA SER A 171 8.88 17.39 -5.55
C SER A 171 9.41 16.33 -6.51
N VAL A 172 10.54 16.63 -7.20
CA VAL A 172 11.20 15.64 -8.06
C VAL A 172 11.70 14.45 -7.24
N GLY A 173 12.27 14.70 -6.06
CA GLY A 173 12.71 13.63 -5.16
C GLY A 173 11.59 12.71 -4.73
N VAL A 174 10.44 13.26 -4.30
CA VAL A 174 9.25 12.50 -3.91
C VAL A 174 8.73 11.68 -5.08
N ALA A 175 8.53 12.29 -6.25
CA ALA A 175 8.02 11.59 -7.43
C ALA A 175 8.97 10.47 -7.89
N SER A 176 10.30 10.70 -7.84
CA SER A 176 11.29 9.68 -8.21
C SER A 176 11.30 8.49 -7.25
N LEU A 177 11.20 8.74 -5.94
CA LEU A 177 11.14 7.68 -4.94
C LEU A 177 9.82 6.90 -5.02
N ASP A 178 8.69 7.56 -5.22
CA ASP A 178 7.40 6.94 -5.44
C ASP A 178 7.42 6.01 -6.65
N THR A 179 7.95 6.50 -7.79
CA THR A 179 8.13 5.70 -9.00
C THR A 179 9.05 4.50 -8.76
N LEU A 180 10.16 4.69 -8.05
CA LEU A 180 11.08 3.59 -7.73
C LEU A 180 10.41 2.50 -6.90
N VAL A 181 9.66 2.87 -5.87
CA VAL A 181 8.92 1.92 -5.03
C VAL A 181 7.86 1.18 -5.87
N GLY A 182 7.13 1.91 -6.73
CA GLY A 182 6.16 1.31 -7.66
C GLY A 182 6.79 0.30 -8.63
N LEU A 183 7.95 0.65 -9.20
CA LEU A 183 8.71 -0.28 -10.06
C LEU A 183 9.17 -1.53 -9.28
N MET A 184 9.73 -1.36 -8.09
CA MET A 184 10.13 -2.49 -7.25
C MET A 184 8.94 -3.38 -6.87
N ALA A 185 7.80 -2.79 -6.53
CA ALA A 185 6.57 -3.53 -6.25
C ALA A 185 6.11 -4.34 -7.48
N GLY A 186 6.18 -3.76 -8.69
CA GLY A 186 5.93 -4.47 -9.93
C GLY A 186 6.87 -5.65 -10.16
N LEU A 187 8.17 -5.46 -9.90
CA LEU A 187 9.17 -6.54 -9.99
C LEU A 187 8.95 -7.69 -8.99
N ILE A 188 8.17 -7.48 -7.95
CA ILE A 188 7.75 -8.52 -7.01
C ILE A 188 6.44 -9.15 -7.48
N THR A 189 5.45 -8.32 -7.79
CA THR A 189 4.08 -8.76 -8.02
C THR A 189 3.94 -9.56 -9.32
N PHE A 190 4.52 -9.11 -10.44
CA PHE A 190 4.36 -9.79 -11.73
C PHE A 190 4.94 -11.22 -11.74
N PRO A 191 6.17 -11.48 -11.22
CA PRO A 191 6.64 -12.85 -11.03
C PRO A 191 5.71 -13.72 -10.17
N ILE A 192 5.18 -13.19 -9.06
CA ILE A 192 4.24 -13.91 -8.19
C ILE A 192 2.98 -14.26 -8.97
N VAL A 193 2.38 -13.28 -9.64
CA VAL A 193 1.15 -13.43 -10.41
C VAL A 193 1.27 -14.52 -11.47
N LEU A 194 2.36 -14.48 -12.26
CA LEU A 194 2.54 -15.45 -13.33
C LEU A 194 2.98 -16.83 -12.83
N THR A 195 3.74 -16.90 -11.75
CA THR A 195 4.15 -18.19 -11.15
C THR A 195 2.95 -18.94 -10.58
N PHE A 196 2.00 -18.23 -9.98
CA PHE A 196 0.83 -18.83 -9.33
C PHE A 196 -0.42 -18.83 -10.22
N GLY A 197 -0.37 -18.32 -11.45
CA GLY A 197 -1.51 -18.27 -12.36
C GLY A 197 -2.63 -17.34 -11.87
N LEU A 198 -2.28 -16.21 -11.21
CA LEU A 198 -3.25 -15.32 -10.56
C LEU A 198 -3.78 -14.20 -11.45
N SER A 199 -3.49 -14.22 -12.76
CA SER A 199 -3.85 -13.14 -13.69
C SER A 199 -5.35 -12.83 -13.70
N ASP A 200 -6.18 -13.86 -13.70
CA ASP A 200 -7.64 -13.71 -13.72
C ASP A 200 -8.16 -13.18 -12.36
N ALA A 201 -7.64 -13.72 -11.25
CA ALA A 201 -8.02 -13.30 -9.91
C ALA A 201 -7.73 -11.82 -9.65
N ILE A 202 -6.62 -11.29 -10.16
CA ILE A 202 -6.28 -9.87 -10.04
C ILE A 202 -7.19 -9.00 -10.91
N SER A 203 -7.56 -9.46 -12.09
CA SER A 203 -8.48 -8.74 -12.97
C SER A 203 -9.89 -8.62 -12.38
N GLU A 204 -10.31 -9.62 -11.59
CA GLU A 204 -11.63 -9.66 -10.97
C GLU A 204 -11.70 -8.84 -9.67
N SER A 205 -10.70 -8.98 -8.80
CA SER A 205 -10.67 -8.29 -7.50
C SER A 205 -9.25 -8.13 -6.95
N THR A 206 -8.81 -6.88 -6.79
CA THR A 206 -7.52 -6.57 -6.14
C THR A 206 -7.48 -7.05 -4.68
N VAL A 207 -8.60 -6.96 -3.96
CA VAL A 207 -8.72 -7.42 -2.56
C VAL A 207 -8.63 -8.95 -2.51
N GLY A 208 -9.35 -9.64 -3.39
CA GLY A 208 -9.28 -11.09 -3.52
C GLY A 208 -7.87 -11.57 -3.89
N ALA A 209 -7.21 -10.89 -4.83
CA ALA A 209 -5.83 -11.21 -5.19
C ALA A 209 -4.89 -11.07 -3.98
N LEU A 210 -4.99 -9.99 -3.21
CA LEU A 210 -4.10 -9.70 -2.09
C LEU A 210 -4.31 -10.66 -0.91
N PHE A 211 -5.55 -10.94 -0.54
CA PHE A 211 -5.86 -11.68 0.71
C PHE A 211 -6.25 -13.13 0.50
N ILE A 212 -6.52 -13.56 -0.71
CA ILE A 212 -6.90 -14.94 -1.05
C ILE A 212 -5.81 -15.58 -1.94
N SER A 213 -5.58 -15.00 -3.12
CA SER A 213 -4.75 -15.64 -4.14
C SER A 213 -3.26 -15.66 -3.78
N ILE A 214 -2.70 -14.53 -3.30
CA ILE A 214 -1.29 -14.45 -2.89
C ILE A 214 -0.98 -15.37 -1.70
N PRO A 215 -1.75 -15.39 -0.60
CA PRO A 215 -1.54 -16.34 0.49
C PRO A 215 -1.63 -17.80 0.06
N THR A 216 -2.59 -18.14 -0.80
CA THR A 216 -2.74 -19.51 -1.34
C THR A 216 -1.52 -19.91 -2.17
N GLY A 217 -1.09 -19.05 -3.08
CA GLY A 217 0.09 -19.28 -3.91
C GLY A 217 1.35 -19.48 -3.07
N LEU A 218 1.60 -18.60 -2.10
CA LEU A 218 2.74 -18.70 -1.19
C LEU A 218 2.65 -19.94 -0.29
N GLY A 219 1.44 -20.37 0.10
CA GLY A 219 1.20 -21.56 0.89
C GLY A 219 1.75 -22.84 0.23
N SER A 220 1.77 -22.90 -1.10
CA SER A 220 2.34 -24.02 -1.86
C SER A 220 3.86 -24.17 -1.71
N TYR A 221 4.57 -23.12 -1.30
CA TYR A 221 6.03 -23.11 -1.08
C TYR A 221 6.44 -23.47 0.36
N GLY A 222 5.50 -23.94 1.19
CA GLY A 222 5.79 -24.43 2.54
C GLY A 222 6.44 -23.38 3.44
N ALA A 223 7.56 -23.74 4.10
CA ALA A 223 8.24 -22.84 5.04
C ALA A 223 8.78 -21.56 4.39
N VAL A 224 9.31 -21.66 3.16
CA VAL A 224 9.81 -20.49 2.42
C VAL A 224 8.67 -19.54 2.09
N GLY A 225 7.55 -20.07 1.59
CA GLY A 225 6.36 -19.27 1.30
C GLY A 225 5.81 -18.57 2.53
N ARG A 226 5.86 -19.20 3.71
CA ARG A 226 5.49 -18.58 4.98
C ARG A 226 6.38 -17.40 5.34
N ILE A 227 7.70 -17.54 5.22
CA ILE A 227 8.64 -16.44 5.49
C ILE A 227 8.39 -15.27 4.54
N VAL A 228 8.18 -15.56 3.25
CA VAL A 228 7.87 -14.56 2.23
C VAL A 228 6.55 -13.86 2.50
N ALA A 229 5.51 -14.60 2.90
CA ALA A 229 4.22 -14.01 3.26
C ALA A 229 4.33 -13.08 4.46
N VAL A 230 5.06 -13.48 5.51
CA VAL A 230 5.33 -12.62 6.66
C VAL A 230 6.03 -11.34 6.23
N ALA A 231 7.07 -11.43 5.40
CA ALA A 231 7.77 -10.27 4.89
C ALA A 231 6.87 -9.39 4.02
N PHE A 232 6.05 -9.98 3.15
CA PHE A 232 5.12 -9.28 2.26
C PHE A 232 4.05 -8.52 3.05
N PHE A 233 3.37 -9.18 3.99
CA PHE A 233 2.31 -8.54 4.79
C PHE A 233 2.88 -7.56 5.83
N ALA A 234 4.10 -7.78 6.35
CA ALA A 234 4.81 -6.78 7.16
C ALA A 234 5.14 -5.53 6.34
N LEU A 235 5.65 -5.69 5.11
CA LEU A 235 5.89 -4.60 4.18
C LEU A 235 4.60 -3.81 3.91
N ALA A 236 3.52 -4.53 3.54
CA ALA A 236 2.23 -3.92 3.26
C ALA A 236 1.67 -3.16 4.46
N TYR A 237 1.78 -3.71 5.67
CA TYR A 237 1.31 -3.06 6.90
C TYR A 237 2.13 -1.82 7.27
N ILE A 238 3.46 -1.87 7.15
CA ILE A 238 4.34 -0.71 7.38
C ILE A 238 4.03 0.41 6.37
N ALA A 239 3.88 0.07 5.10
CA ALA A 239 3.49 1.02 4.06
C ALA A 239 2.11 1.64 4.36
N ALA A 240 1.16 0.81 4.79
CA ALA A 240 -0.19 1.26 5.12
C ALA A 240 -0.24 2.19 6.35
N ILE A 241 0.53 1.91 7.41
CA ILE A 241 0.62 2.80 8.58
C ILE A 241 1.15 4.17 8.18
N THR A 242 2.22 4.25 7.40
CA THR A 242 2.82 5.53 7.00
C THR A 242 1.86 6.37 6.16
N SER A 243 1.08 5.73 5.28
CA SER A 243 0.02 6.39 4.51
C SER A 243 -1.17 6.82 5.37
N SER A 244 -1.61 5.98 6.29
CA SER A 244 -2.72 6.29 7.21
C SER A 244 -2.39 7.47 8.13
N VAL A 245 -1.15 7.56 8.62
CA VAL A 245 -0.65 8.70 9.38
C VAL A 245 -0.75 9.99 8.56
N SER A 246 -0.38 9.95 7.28
CA SER A 246 -0.44 11.10 6.39
C SER A 246 -1.88 11.56 6.11
N LEU A 247 -2.82 10.60 5.99
CA LEU A 247 -4.24 10.91 5.82
C LEU A 247 -4.84 11.53 7.07
N LEU A 248 -4.52 11.02 8.25
CA LEU A 248 -5.08 11.51 9.51
C LEU A 248 -4.48 12.85 9.96
N GLU A 249 -3.25 13.18 9.54
CA GLU A 249 -2.59 14.46 9.84
C GLU A 249 -3.29 15.66 9.19
N VAL A 250 -4.01 15.46 8.08
CA VAL A 250 -4.67 16.57 7.37
C VAL A 250 -5.82 17.20 8.16
N PRO A 251 -6.74 16.41 8.76
CA PRO A 251 -7.84 16.96 9.55
C PRO A 251 -7.46 17.36 10.98
N VAL A 252 -6.27 17.06 11.47
CA VAL A 252 -5.78 17.38 12.83
C VAL A 252 -4.98 18.67 12.83
#